data_f6dd85a9cd3204093ddc5dd161096cf4
#
_entry.id   f6dd85a9cd3204093ddc5dd161096cf4
#
_cell.length_a   1.000
_cell.length_b   1.000
_cell.length_c   1.000
_cell.angle_alpha   90.00
_cell.angle_beta   90.00
_cell.angle_gamma   90.00
#
_symmetry.space_group_name_H-M   'P 1'
#
loop_
_entity.id
_entity.type
_entity.pdbx_description
1 polymer ?
#
loop_
_entity_poly.entity_id
_entity_poly.type
_entity_poly.pdbx_seq_one_letter_code
_entity_poly.pdbx_strand_id
1 'polypeptide(L)'
;MDKTFARAIINKLGGTGTPPEFGIETFTIGLERYLFVVEDEYLKGILKYNLSSFKVITGNYGGGKTHFLYTVRNLAFKHNFVVAYVSLNPTECPFDKLELVYKQIAINLTPPVNEEELMKSALGGEKGIDSLLHRWYETSKEKVDQVNSLHEYLKTIKGTESTSFQNAVKGAFTSIIAEDDEGLDAIVQWLKGEEPGRDIRARYRISERIDKATAFRMIRSLAQWIHMIGYSGLILLFDEAERGMSISSSRDKRRALDNLRQIIDECGNSRLPGVMFFYAIPDENLLLEG
;
A
#
# COMPACT_ATOMS: atom_id res chain seq x y z
N MET A 1 7.43 29.15 -1.98
CA MET A 1 6.69 28.31 -2.96
C MET A 1 6.80 28.95 -4.33
N ASP A 2 7.23 28.20 -5.34
CA ASP A 2 7.31 28.68 -6.73
C ASP A 2 5.90 28.97 -7.28
N LYS A 3 5.78 30.02 -8.13
CA LYS A 3 4.49 30.42 -8.74
C LYS A 3 3.87 29.34 -9.60
N THR A 4 4.69 28.54 -10.28
CA THR A 4 4.24 27.45 -11.13
C THR A 4 3.60 26.33 -10.29
N PHE A 5 4.25 25.99 -9.19
CA PHE A 5 3.76 25.01 -8.23
C PHE A 5 2.43 25.43 -7.59
N ALA A 6 2.35 26.71 -7.17
CA ALA A 6 1.10 27.27 -6.64
C ALA A 6 -0.06 27.21 -7.64
N ARG A 7 0.21 27.54 -8.92
CA ARG A 7 -0.79 27.46 -10.00
C ARG A 7 -1.25 26.00 -10.25
N ALA A 8 -0.33 25.03 -10.20
CA ALA A 8 -0.68 23.63 -10.35
C ALA A 8 -1.64 23.15 -9.24
N ILE A 9 -1.39 23.53 -7.98
CA ILE A 9 -2.28 23.25 -6.85
C ILE A 9 -3.67 23.89 -7.06
N ILE A 10 -3.71 25.19 -7.40
CA ILE A 10 -4.97 25.92 -7.61
C ILE A 10 -5.77 25.32 -8.77
N ASN A 11 -5.12 24.99 -9.89
CA ASN A 11 -5.79 24.38 -11.03
C ASN A 11 -6.38 23.00 -10.68
N LYS A 12 -5.64 22.19 -9.94
CA LYS A 12 -6.13 20.86 -9.51
C LYS A 12 -7.34 20.99 -8.58
N LEU A 13 -7.26 21.83 -7.56
CA LEU A 13 -8.36 22.10 -6.64
C LEU A 13 -9.59 22.65 -7.35
N GLY A 14 -9.41 23.63 -8.24
CA GLY A 14 -10.49 24.25 -8.98
C GLY A 14 -11.14 23.34 -10.04
N GLY A 15 -10.37 22.40 -10.61
CA GLY A 15 -10.86 21.50 -11.65
C GLY A 15 -11.57 20.25 -11.13
N THR A 16 -11.14 19.71 -10.01
CA THR A 16 -11.64 18.41 -9.51
C THR A 16 -12.40 18.51 -8.19
N GLY A 17 -12.27 19.61 -7.45
CA GLY A 17 -12.80 19.73 -6.09
C GLY A 17 -12.13 18.80 -5.06
N THR A 18 -11.10 18.02 -5.49
CA THR A 18 -10.31 17.14 -4.65
C THR A 18 -8.92 17.71 -4.41
N PRO A 19 -8.33 17.52 -3.23
CA PRO A 19 -6.98 18.01 -2.97
C PRO A 19 -5.97 17.35 -3.91
N PRO A 20 -4.96 18.09 -4.39
CA PRO A 20 -3.86 17.49 -5.12
C PRO A 20 -3.04 16.58 -4.21
N GLU A 21 -2.41 15.59 -4.80
CA GLU A 21 -1.53 14.68 -4.06
C GLU A 21 -0.21 15.31 -3.62
N PHE A 22 0.16 16.47 -4.18
CA PHE A 22 1.39 17.21 -3.93
C PHE A 22 1.08 18.57 -3.32
N GLY A 23 2.04 19.13 -2.59
CA GLY A 23 1.95 20.46 -1.99
C GLY A 23 0.88 20.63 -0.91
N ILE A 24 0.33 19.52 -0.42
CA ILE A 24 -0.80 19.53 0.51
C ILE A 24 -0.47 20.24 1.83
N GLU A 25 0.77 20.16 2.27
CA GLU A 25 1.23 20.80 3.51
C GLU A 25 1.16 22.33 3.45
N THR A 26 1.18 22.91 2.25
CA THR A 26 1.18 24.38 2.07
C THR A 26 -0.16 25.04 2.37
N PHE A 27 -1.26 24.25 2.35
CA PHE A 27 -2.62 24.75 2.60
C PHE A 27 -3.38 23.90 3.65
N THR A 28 -2.68 23.00 4.35
CA THR A 28 -3.25 22.25 5.48
C THR A 28 -3.26 23.14 6.73
N ILE A 29 -4.42 23.30 7.34
CA ILE A 29 -4.62 24.07 8.59
C ILE A 29 -5.53 23.25 9.52
N GLY A 30 -5.22 23.25 10.83
CA GLY A 30 -6.08 22.67 11.87
C GLY A 30 -5.95 21.17 12.06
N LEU A 31 -5.00 20.52 11.38
CA LEU A 31 -4.72 19.07 11.51
C LEU A 31 -3.55 18.77 12.44
N GLU A 32 -2.84 19.76 12.95
CA GLU A 32 -1.57 19.66 13.68
C GLU A 32 -1.68 18.67 14.85
N ARG A 33 -2.77 18.77 15.63
CA ARG A 33 -3.00 17.89 16.79
C ARG A 33 -3.16 16.43 16.38
N TYR A 34 -3.91 16.15 15.32
CA TYR A 34 -4.13 14.80 14.83
C TYR A 34 -2.86 14.21 14.21
N LEU A 35 -2.15 15.01 13.42
CA LEU A 35 -0.90 14.60 12.80
C LEU A 35 0.19 14.35 13.83
N PHE A 36 0.27 15.16 14.91
CA PHE A 36 1.18 14.92 16.02
C PHE A 36 0.93 13.54 16.64
N VAL A 37 -0.33 13.18 16.91
CA VAL A 37 -0.67 11.85 17.46
C VAL A 37 -0.29 10.74 16.48
N VAL A 38 -0.58 10.90 15.17
CA VAL A 38 -0.19 9.91 14.15
C VAL A 38 1.34 9.75 14.12
N GLU A 39 2.06 10.84 14.17
CA GLU A 39 3.53 10.83 14.12
C GLU A 39 4.14 10.21 15.38
N ASP A 40 3.78 10.72 16.54
CA ASP A 40 4.47 10.40 17.80
C ASP A 40 4.07 9.03 18.34
N GLU A 41 2.76 8.75 18.42
CA GLU A 41 2.28 7.49 19.01
C GLU A 41 2.35 6.32 18.01
N TYR A 42 2.12 6.57 16.70
CA TYR A 42 2.04 5.47 15.72
C TYR A 42 3.33 5.33 14.92
N LEU A 43 3.74 6.33 14.13
CA LEU A 43 4.90 6.17 13.24
C LEU A 43 6.21 6.00 14.01
N LYS A 44 6.43 6.80 15.07
CA LYS A 44 7.61 6.73 15.94
C LYS A 44 7.48 5.74 17.09
N GLY A 45 6.23 5.42 17.49
CA GLY A 45 5.90 4.56 18.60
C GLY A 45 5.55 3.13 18.17
N ILE A 46 4.27 2.84 18.09
CA ILE A 46 3.69 1.49 17.92
C ILE A 46 4.29 0.74 16.73
N LEU A 47 4.35 1.36 15.56
CA LEU A 47 4.81 0.71 14.33
C LEU A 47 6.31 0.40 14.35
N LYS A 48 7.11 1.18 15.07
CA LYS A 48 8.55 0.93 15.26
C LYS A 48 8.82 -0.39 15.97
N TYR A 49 7.89 -0.84 16.82
CA TYR A 49 7.98 -2.12 17.52
C TYR A 49 7.33 -3.28 16.73
N ASN A 50 7.10 -3.10 15.43
CA ASN A 50 6.43 -4.07 14.58
C ASN A 50 5.01 -4.44 15.04
N LEU A 51 4.38 -3.58 15.81
CA LEU A 51 2.96 -3.68 16.11
C LEU A 51 2.14 -3.08 14.97
N SER A 52 0.85 -3.32 14.98
CA SER A 52 -0.07 -2.82 13.95
C SER A 52 -1.21 -2.02 14.55
N SER A 53 -1.85 -1.19 13.74
CA SER A 53 -2.98 -0.38 14.18
C SER A 53 -4.02 -0.20 13.08
N PHE A 54 -5.27 -0.03 13.50
CA PHE A 54 -6.39 0.30 12.62
C PHE A 54 -7.09 1.55 13.14
N LYS A 55 -7.34 2.53 12.25
CA LYS A 55 -8.05 3.77 12.58
C LYS A 55 -9.19 4.02 11.59
N VAL A 56 -10.33 4.35 12.14
CA VAL A 56 -11.47 4.86 11.37
C VAL A 56 -11.40 6.38 11.35
N ILE A 57 -11.56 6.97 10.17
CA ILE A 57 -11.66 8.41 9.96
C ILE A 57 -13.10 8.71 9.56
N THR A 58 -13.81 9.42 10.40
CA THR A 58 -15.20 9.83 10.13
C THR A 58 -15.28 11.29 9.75
N GLY A 59 -16.15 11.62 8.82
CA GLY A 59 -16.41 13.01 8.43
C GLY A 59 -17.38 13.08 7.26
N ASN A 60 -18.27 14.05 7.29
CA ASN A 60 -19.27 14.27 6.24
C ASN A 60 -18.63 14.40 4.85
N TYR A 61 -19.43 14.31 3.82
CA TYR A 61 -19.00 14.57 2.44
C TYR A 61 -18.41 16.00 2.36
N GLY A 62 -17.25 16.14 1.74
CA GLY A 62 -16.51 17.43 1.73
C GLY A 62 -15.79 17.78 3.04
N GLY A 63 -15.88 16.96 4.08
CA GLY A 63 -15.25 17.19 5.40
C GLY A 63 -13.74 17.00 5.46
N GLY A 64 -13.06 16.85 4.31
CA GLY A 64 -11.60 16.81 4.26
C GLY A 64 -10.96 15.44 4.52
N LYS A 65 -11.70 14.32 4.47
CA LYS A 65 -11.16 12.96 4.67
C LYS A 65 -9.98 12.66 3.73
N THR A 66 -10.16 12.84 2.44
CA THR A 66 -9.11 12.67 1.43
C THR A 66 -7.91 13.56 1.69
N HIS A 67 -8.15 14.82 2.08
CA HIS A 67 -7.09 15.76 2.46
C HIS A 67 -6.28 15.24 3.65
N PHE A 68 -6.95 14.77 4.70
CA PHE A 68 -6.30 14.16 5.85
C PHE A 68 -5.46 12.95 5.46
N LEU A 69 -6.02 12.03 4.64
CA LEU A 69 -5.29 10.83 4.19
C LEU A 69 -4.02 11.19 3.40
N TYR A 70 -4.07 12.17 2.50
CA TYR A 70 -2.87 12.62 1.78
C TYR A 70 -1.84 13.29 2.70
N THR A 71 -2.30 14.02 3.72
CA THR A 71 -1.39 14.62 4.72
C THR A 71 -0.71 13.53 5.54
N VAL A 72 -1.44 12.49 5.95
CA VAL A 72 -0.88 11.30 6.62
C VAL A 72 0.12 10.57 5.71
N ARG A 73 -0.18 10.43 4.42
CA ARG A 73 0.76 9.85 3.45
C ARG A 73 2.08 10.60 3.41
N ASN A 74 2.04 11.92 3.26
CA ASN A 74 3.25 12.73 3.20
C ASN A 74 4.04 12.66 4.52
N LEU A 75 3.34 12.61 5.65
CA LEU A 75 3.96 12.40 6.95
C LEU A 75 4.64 11.01 7.03
N ALA A 76 3.97 9.97 6.56
CA ALA A 76 4.51 8.61 6.52
C ALA A 76 5.79 8.51 5.67
N PHE A 77 5.85 9.20 4.52
CA PHE A 77 7.06 9.25 3.70
C PHE A 77 8.26 9.84 4.43
N LYS A 78 8.06 10.89 5.27
CA LYS A 78 9.13 11.47 6.11
C LYS A 78 9.70 10.48 7.12
N HIS A 79 8.93 9.45 7.47
CA HIS A 79 9.31 8.38 8.39
C HIS A 79 9.65 7.05 7.69
N ASN A 80 9.95 7.09 6.39
CA ASN A 80 10.37 5.94 5.59
C ASN A 80 9.35 4.81 5.49
N PHE A 81 8.04 5.12 5.50
CA PHE A 81 6.99 4.13 5.28
C PHE A 81 6.60 4.06 3.80
N VAL A 82 6.37 2.85 3.30
CA VAL A 82 5.66 2.64 2.04
C VAL A 82 4.17 2.89 2.27
N VAL A 83 3.50 3.54 1.34
CA VAL A 83 2.08 3.86 1.46
C VAL A 83 1.32 3.30 0.26
N ALA A 84 0.13 2.75 0.48
CA ALA A 84 -0.84 2.49 -0.57
C ALA A 84 -2.12 3.27 -0.29
N TYR A 85 -2.46 4.20 -1.19
CA TYR A 85 -3.75 4.89 -1.19
C TYR A 85 -4.70 4.17 -2.13
N VAL A 86 -5.82 3.71 -1.59
CA VAL A 86 -6.81 2.89 -2.29
C VAL A 86 -8.18 3.53 -2.18
N SER A 87 -8.74 3.96 -3.31
CA SER A 87 -10.14 4.38 -3.39
C SER A 87 -11.02 3.15 -3.56
N LEU A 88 -11.84 2.88 -2.54
CA LEU A 88 -12.74 1.72 -2.56
C LEU A 88 -13.92 1.98 -3.49
N ASN A 89 -14.31 0.98 -4.26
CA ASN A 89 -15.45 1.07 -5.16
C ASN A 89 -16.08 -0.32 -5.40
N PRO A 90 -17.36 -0.40 -5.82
CA PRO A 90 -18.06 -1.68 -5.96
C PRO A 90 -17.54 -2.58 -7.08
N THR A 91 -16.80 -2.05 -8.04
CA THR A 91 -16.40 -2.78 -9.25
C THR A 91 -14.98 -3.32 -9.16
N GLU A 92 -14.03 -2.45 -8.85
CA GLU A 92 -12.60 -2.77 -8.90
C GLU A 92 -12.02 -3.13 -7.53
N CYS A 93 -12.61 -2.57 -6.47
CA CYS A 93 -12.15 -2.75 -5.09
C CYS A 93 -13.31 -2.87 -4.10
N PRO A 94 -14.23 -3.82 -4.27
CA PRO A 94 -15.26 -4.10 -3.28
C PRO A 94 -14.63 -4.78 -2.06
N PHE A 95 -15.03 -4.37 -0.87
CA PHE A 95 -14.38 -4.81 0.36
C PHE A 95 -14.75 -6.25 0.79
N ASP A 96 -15.74 -6.86 0.13
CA ASP A 96 -16.08 -8.29 0.29
C ASP A 96 -15.13 -9.24 -0.47
N LYS A 97 -14.23 -8.70 -1.33
CA LYS A 97 -13.27 -9.45 -2.15
C LYS A 97 -11.85 -9.02 -1.82
N LEU A 98 -11.26 -9.62 -0.79
CA LEU A 98 -9.93 -9.25 -0.32
C LEU A 98 -8.83 -9.44 -1.36
N GLU A 99 -8.99 -10.37 -2.30
CA GLU A 99 -8.08 -10.54 -3.43
C GLU A 99 -8.02 -9.31 -4.32
N LEU A 100 -9.15 -8.62 -4.51
CA LEU A 100 -9.19 -7.36 -5.25
C LEU A 100 -8.63 -6.20 -4.41
N VAL A 101 -8.88 -6.20 -3.10
CA VAL A 101 -8.26 -5.23 -2.19
C VAL A 101 -6.73 -5.38 -2.20
N TYR A 102 -6.21 -6.62 -2.12
CA TYR A 102 -4.78 -6.87 -2.27
C TYR A 102 -4.24 -6.38 -3.62
N LYS A 103 -4.96 -6.67 -4.72
CA LYS A 103 -4.59 -6.17 -6.06
C LYS A 103 -4.44 -4.65 -6.07
N GLN A 104 -5.41 -3.93 -5.53
CA GLN A 104 -5.37 -2.47 -5.46
C GLN A 104 -4.26 -1.96 -4.54
N ILE A 105 -3.98 -2.63 -3.42
CA ILE A 105 -2.81 -2.32 -2.60
C ILE A 105 -1.53 -2.46 -3.44
N ALA A 106 -1.32 -3.59 -4.11
CA ALA A 106 -0.11 -3.87 -4.89
C ALA A 106 0.11 -2.88 -6.05
N ILE A 107 -0.97 -2.43 -6.71
CA ILE A 107 -0.93 -1.46 -7.81
C ILE A 107 -0.63 -0.03 -7.30
N ASN A 108 -1.08 0.31 -6.08
CA ASN A 108 -0.96 1.67 -5.55
C ASN A 108 0.17 1.84 -4.52
N LEU A 109 1.05 0.85 -4.36
CA LEU A 109 2.23 0.99 -3.50
C LEU A 109 3.08 2.17 -3.97
N THR A 110 3.40 3.05 -3.04
CA THR A 110 4.24 4.22 -3.29
C THR A 110 5.35 4.23 -2.23
N PRO A 111 6.61 4.05 -2.61
CA PRO A 111 7.73 4.23 -1.69
C PRO A 111 7.84 5.70 -1.25
N PRO A 112 8.59 6.01 -0.19
CA PRO A 112 8.87 7.38 0.21
C PRO A 112 9.42 8.19 -0.96
N VAL A 113 8.77 9.30 -1.25
CA VAL A 113 9.10 10.22 -2.35
C VAL A 113 9.07 11.66 -1.84
N ASN A 114 9.83 12.53 -2.48
CA ASN A 114 9.79 13.96 -2.19
C ASN A 114 8.64 14.66 -2.95
N GLU A 115 8.39 15.94 -2.66
CA GLU A 115 7.30 16.72 -3.27
C GLU A 115 7.41 16.81 -4.81
N GLU A 116 8.62 16.89 -5.36
CA GLU A 116 8.83 16.94 -6.81
C GLU A 116 8.48 15.60 -7.47
N GLU A 117 8.88 14.49 -6.85
CA GLU A 117 8.52 13.14 -7.30
C GLU A 117 7.01 12.90 -7.16
N LEU A 118 6.36 13.41 -6.09
CA LEU A 118 4.89 13.36 -5.94
C LEU A 118 4.18 14.11 -7.06
N MET A 119 4.68 15.29 -7.43
CA MET A 119 4.12 16.06 -8.54
C MET A 119 4.24 15.29 -9.85
N LYS A 120 5.39 14.69 -10.13
CA LYS A 120 5.60 13.82 -11.31
C LYS A 120 4.69 12.60 -11.26
N SER A 121 4.55 11.95 -10.10
CA SER A 121 3.69 10.79 -9.89
C SER A 121 2.20 11.11 -10.09
N ALA A 122 1.74 12.27 -9.69
CA ALA A 122 0.37 12.73 -9.92
C ALA A 122 0.04 12.96 -11.40
N LEU A 123 1.08 13.11 -12.23
CA LEU A 123 0.98 13.23 -13.70
C LEU A 123 1.17 11.89 -14.44
N GLY A 124 1.13 10.75 -13.72
CA GLY A 124 1.31 9.41 -14.29
C GLY A 124 2.65 8.76 -13.96
N GLY A 125 3.29 9.17 -12.85
CA GLY A 125 4.55 8.59 -12.38
C GLY A 125 4.41 7.16 -11.83
N GLU A 126 5.56 6.55 -11.61
CA GLU A 126 5.70 5.15 -11.23
C GLU A 126 5.07 4.85 -9.86
N LYS A 127 4.02 4.05 -9.88
CA LYS A 127 3.36 3.47 -8.69
C LYS A 127 3.35 1.95 -8.85
N GLY A 128 3.20 1.26 -7.75
CA GLY A 128 2.99 -0.16 -7.73
C GLY A 128 4.17 -0.96 -7.21
N ILE A 129 3.95 -2.24 -7.10
CA ILE A 129 4.97 -3.17 -6.61
C ILE A 129 6.19 -3.25 -7.51
N ASP A 130 6.02 -3.01 -8.80
CA ASP A 130 7.08 -2.87 -9.81
C ASP A 130 8.02 -1.70 -9.50
N SER A 131 7.48 -0.51 -9.25
CA SER A 131 8.28 0.65 -8.82
C SER A 131 9.06 0.35 -7.53
N LEU A 132 8.44 -0.34 -6.58
CA LEU A 132 9.09 -0.73 -5.34
C LEU A 132 10.21 -1.77 -5.57
N LEU A 133 10.03 -2.72 -6.50
CA LEU A 133 11.04 -3.70 -6.90
C LEU A 133 12.25 -3.02 -7.54
N HIS A 134 12.05 -2.09 -8.48
CA HIS A 134 13.12 -1.33 -9.10
C HIS A 134 13.88 -0.49 -8.07
N ARG A 135 13.17 0.22 -7.19
CA ARG A 135 13.80 1.01 -6.13
C ARG A 135 14.59 0.13 -5.15
N TRP A 136 14.08 -1.04 -4.81
CA TRP A 136 14.81 -2.02 -4.01
C TRP A 136 16.09 -2.47 -4.70
N TYR A 137 16.03 -2.78 -5.99
CA TYR A 137 17.22 -3.12 -6.77
C TYR A 137 18.27 -1.98 -6.74
N GLU A 138 17.86 -0.75 -7.05
CA GLU A 138 18.76 0.40 -7.06
C GLU A 138 19.45 0.62 -5.71
N THR A 139 18.69 0.54 -4.61
CA THR A 139 19.24 0.72 -3.25
C THR A 139 20.05 -0.48 -2.76
N SER A 140 19.98 -1.60 -3.44
CA SER A 140 20.68 -2.84 -3.04
C SER A 140 21.94 -3.12 -3.86
N LYS A 141 22.25 -2.35 -4.91
CA LYS A 141 23.40 -2.56 -5.78
C LYS A 141 24.70 -2.69 -4.98
N GLU A 142 24.99 -1.71 -4.12
CA GLU A 142 26.19 -1.72 -3.28
C GLU A 142 26.25 -2.92 -2.33
N LYS A 143 25.10 -3.35 -1.79
CA LYS A 143 25.03 -4.52 -0.91
C LYS A 143 25.29 -5.82 -1.68
N VAL A 144 24.83 -5.92 -2.91
CA VAL A 144 25.07 -7.08 -3.79
C VAL A 144 26.55 -7.15 -4.15
N ASP A 145 27.18 -6.01 -4.43
CA ASP A 145 28.62 -5.93 -4.75
C ASP A 145 29.51 -6.30 -3.55
N GLN A 146 29.05 -6.01 -2.33
CA GLN A 146 29.75 -6.36 -1.08
C GLN A 146 29.61 -7.85 -0.70
N VAL A 147 28.57 -8.52 -1.19
CA VAL A 147 28.34 -9.95 -0.96
C VAL A 147 28.92 -10.73 -2.14
N ASN A 148 29.76 -11.70 -1.88
CA ASN A 148 30.50 -12.48 -2.90
C ASN A 148 29.62 -13.14 -3.99
N SER A 149 28.31 -13.09 -3.88
CA SER A 149 27.37 -13.50 -4.93
C SER A 149 25.95 -12.97 -4.68
N LEU A 150 25.23 -12.70 -5.77
CA LEU A 150 23.78 -12.45 -5.75
C LEU A 150 23.00 -13.52 -4.97
N HIS A 151 23.42 -14.77 -5.10
CA HIS A 151 22.76 -15.88 -4.40
C HIS A 151 22.82 -15.74 -2.88
N GLU A 152 23.96 -15.33 -2.33
CA GLU A 152 24.09 -15.08 -0.89
C GLU A 152 23.21 -13.89 -0.44
N TYR A 153 23.19 -12.81 -1.21
CA TYR A 153 22.30 -11.69 -0.91
C TYR A 153 20.82 -12.12 -0.89
N LEU A 154 20.37 -12.86 -1.90
CA LEU A 154 18.97 -13.33 -1.97
C LEU A 154 18.61 -14.33 -0.86
N LYS A 155 19.58 -15.03 -0.26
CA LYS A 155 19.34 -15.85 0.94
C LYS A 155 18.94 -15.02 2.16
N THR A 156 19.31 -13.75 2.23
CA THR A 156 18.90 -12.84 3.31
C THR A 156 17.41 -12.51 3.25
N ILE A 157 16.81 -12.56 2.05
CA ILE A 157 15.38 -12.34 1.83
C ILE A 157 14.62 -13.63 2.15
N LYS A 158 14.26 -13.80 3.41
CA LYS A 158 13.57 -15.00 3.93
C LYS A 158 12.64 -14.61 5.08
N GLY A 159 11.59 -15.41 5.26
CA GLY A 159 10.67 -15.24 6.39
C GLY A 159 9.38 -14.53 6.05
N THR A 160 9.04 -14.37 4.76
CA THR A 160 7.67 -14.05 4.38
C THR A 160 6.78 -15.26 4.61
N GLU A 161 5.53 -15.04 5.02
CA GLU A 161 4.59 -16.11 5.30
C GLU A 161 4.28 -16.97 4.07
N SER A 162 4.21 -16.36 2.88
CA SER A 162 4.09 -17.08 1.61
C SER A 162 5.46 -17.32 0.97
N THR A 163 5.79 -18.61 0.79
CA THR A 163 6.98 -19.01 0.03
C THR A 163 6.86 -18.61 -1.44
N SER A 164 5.65 -18.66 -2.03
CA SER A 164 5.42 -18.20 -3.39
C SER A 164 5.69 -16.71 -3.54
N PHE A 165 5.26 -15.89 -2.58
CA PHE A 165 5.57 -14.46 -2.56
C PHE A 165 7.09 -14.21 -2.46
N GLN A 166 7.77 -14.91 -1.55
CA GLN A 166 9.22 -14.84 -1.40
C GLN A 166 9.96 -15.20 -2.69
N ASN A 167 9.52 -16.27 -3.36
CA ASN A 167 10.11 -16.71 -4.62
C ASN A 167 9.85 -15.71 -5.74
N ALA A 168 8.65 -15.12 -5.79
CA ALA A 168 8.32 -14.10 -6.77
C ALA A 168 9.19 -12.85 -6.64
N VAL A 169 9.34 -12.28 -5.43
CA VAL A 169 10.19 -11.09 -5.25
C VAL A 169 11.67 -11.37 -5.53
N LYS A 170 12.17 -12.57 -5.20
CA LYS A 170 13.53 -12.99 -5.57
C LYS A 170 13.69 -13.16 -7.08
N GLY A 171 12.67 -13.76 -7.72
CA GLY A 171 12.62 -13.93 -9.17
C GLY A 171 12.62 -12.58 -9.88
N ALA A 172 11.80 -11.63 -9.44
CA ALA A 172 11.76 -10.28 -9.98
C ALA A 172 13.13 -9.57 -9.86
N PHE A 173 13.77 -9.64 -8.69
CA PHE A 173 15.12 -9.07 -8.50
C PHE A 173 16.14 -9.70 -9.45
N THR A 174 16.08 -11.03 -9.63
CA THR A 174 16.97 -11.74 -10.57
C THR A 174 16.70 -11.34 -12.01
N SER A 175 15.41 -11.18 -12.39
CA SER A 175 15.03 -10.76 -13.74
C SER A 175 15.50 -9.34 -14.06
N ILE A 176 15.43 -8.41 -13.09
CA ILE A 176 15.97 -7.05 -13.25
C ILE A 176 17.49 -7.10 -13.55
N ILE A 177 18.24 -7.91 -12.79
CA ILE A 177 19.69 -8.05 -13.01
C ILE A 177 20.04 -8.69 -14.35
N ALA A 178 19.22 -9.65 -14.78
CA ALA A 178 19.40 -10.37 -16.04
C ALA A 178 18.86 -9.64 -17.26
N GLU A 179 18.25 -8.44 -17.07
CA GLU A 179 17.55 -7.68 -18.11
C GLU A 179 16.48 -8.54 -18.83
N ASP A 180 15.80 -9.42 -18.04
CA ASP A 180 14.73 -10.31 -18.49
C ASP A 180 13.37 -9.62 -18.26
N ASP A 181 13.00 -8.70 -19.15
CA ASP A 181 11.78 -7.90 -19.04
C ASP A 181 10.52 -8.79 -19.09
N GLU A 182 10.49 -9.83 -19.93
CA GLU A 182 9.34 -10.76 -20.02
C GLU A 182 9.14 -11.52 -18.70
N GLY A 183 10.22 -11.99 -18.12
CA GLY A 183 10.18 -12.67 -16.81
C GLY A 183 9.75 -11.73 -15.69
N LEU A 184 10.23 -10.50 -15.70
CA LEU A 184 9.86 -9.47 -14.72
C LEU A 184 8.37 -9.13 -14.83
N ASP A 185 7.88 -8.84 -16.03
CA ASP A 185 6.46 -8.51 -16.27
C ASP A 185 5.53 -9.62 -15.81
N ALA A 186 5.85 -10.87 -16.13
CA ALA A 186 5.05 -12.02 -15.72
C ALA A 186 5.01 -12.21 -14.20
N ILE A 187 6.11 -11.97 -13.49
CA ILE A 187 6.16 -12.02 -12.02
C ILE A 187 5.37 -10.86 -11.43
N VAL A 188 5.53 -9.66 -11.97
CA VAL A 188 4.81 -8.46 -11.52
C VAL A 188 3.30 -8.64 -11.68
N GLN A 189 2.83 -9.24 -12.77
CA GLN A 189 1.42 -9.61 -12.95
C GLN A 189 0.94 -10.52 -11.82
N TRP A 190 1.71 -11.56 -11.49
CA TRP A 190 1.34 -12.42 -10.36
C TRP A 190 1.32 -11.67 -9.04
N LEU A 191 2.33 -10.85 -8.76
CA LEU A 191 2.39 -10.03 -7.54
C LEU A 191 1.24 -9.02 -7.45
N LYS A 192 0.67 -8.62 -8.58
CA LYS A 192 -0.56 -7.79 -8.68
C LYS A 192 -1.86 -8.62 -8.61
N GLY A 193 -1.78 -9.94 -8.39
CA GLY A 193 -2.95 -10.82 -8.24
C GLY A 193 -3.50 -11.36 -9.57
N GLU A 194 -2.72 -11.28 -10.65
CA GLU A 194 -3.08 -11.89 -11.93
C GLU A 194 -2.47 -13.31 -12.04
N GLU A 195 -3.02 -14.14 -12.91
CA GLU A 195 -2.58 -15.52 -13.05
C GLU A 195 -1.58 -15.63 -14.21
N PRO A 196 -0.27 -15.79 -13.96
CA PRO A 196 0.71 -16.01 -15.01
C PRO A 196 0.59 -17.44 -15.54
N GLY A 197 1.13 -17.69 -16.74
CA GLY A 197 1.19 -19.00 -17.36
C GLY A 197 1.86 -20.07 -16.48
N ARG A 198 1.58 -21.35 -16.76
CA ARG A 198 2.15 -22.48 -16.01
C ARG A 198 3.68 -22.49 -16.01
N ASP A 199 4.28 -22.13 -17.14
CA ASP A 199 5.73 -22.13 -17.33
C ASP A 199 6.42 -21.11 -16.41
N ILE A 200 5.84 -19.91 -16.28
CA ILE A 200 6.32 -18.86 -15.37
C ILE A 200 6.21 -19.33 -13.91
N ARG A 201 5.08 -19.93 -13.54
CA ARG A 201 4.90 -20.46 -12.18
C ARG A 201 5.91 -21.55 -11.85
N ALA A 202 6.20 -22.44 -12.79
CA ALA A 202 7.22 -23.48 -12.62
C ALA A 202 8.63 -22.87 -12.53
N ARG A 203 8.98 -21.95 -13.44
CA ARG A 203 10.28 -21.26 -13.49
C ARG A 203 10.62 -20.60 -12.15
N TYR A 204 9.67 -19.88 -11.56
CA TYR A 204 9.86 -19.13 -10.33
C TYR A 204 9.36 -19.85 -9.06
N ARG A 205 8.98 -21.14 -9.18
CA ARG A 205 8.47 -21.98 -8.07
C ARG A 205 7.30 -21.31 -7.32
N ILE A 206 6.38 -20.73 -8.07
CA ILE A 206 5.15 -20.12 -7.56
C ILE A 206 4.06 -21.20 -7.53
N SER A 207 3.67 -21.66 -6.36
CA SER A 207 2.66 -22.71 -6.17
C SER A 207 1.28 -22.17 -5.77
N GLU A 208 1.23 -20.97 -5.20
CA GLU A 208 0.00 -20.35 -4.71
C GLU A 208 -0.63 -19.44 -5.78
N ARG A 209 -1.96 -19.31 -5.69
CA ARG A 209 -2.73 -18.26 -6.36
C ARG A 209 -3.02 -17.17 -5.34
N ILE A 210 -3.20 -15.94 -5.83
CA ILE A 210 -3.68 -14.84 -5.00
C ILE A 210 -5.20 -14.78 -5.15
N ASP A 211 -5.88 -15.40 -4.21
CA ASP A 211 -7.33 -15.53 -4.17
C ASP A 211 -7.87 -15.20 -2.77
N LYS A 212 -9.17 -15.35 -2.60
CA LYS A 212 -9.85 -15.09 -1.33
C LYS A 212 -9.21 -15.81 -0.12
N ALA A 213 -8.72 -17.03 -0.30
CA ALA A 213 -8.14 -17.82 0.79
C ALA A 213 -6.72 -17.37 1.15
N THR A 214 -6.01 -16.77 0.21
CA THR A 214 -4.59 -16.42 0.33
C THR A 214 -4.35 -14.91 0.51
N ALA A 215 -5.34 -14.05 0.23
CA ALA A 215 -5.19 -12.60 0.21
C ALA A 215 -4.57 -12.03 1.50
N PHE A 216 -5.04 -12.43 2.68
CA PHE A 216 -4.44 -11.98 3.95
C PHE A 216 -2.98 -12.38 4.10
N ARG A 217 -2.65 -13.62 3.72
CA ARG A 217 -1.27 -14.09 3.75
C ARG A 217 -0.39 -13.30 2.80
N MET A 218 -0.92 -12.87 1.66
CA MET A 218 -0.19 -12.01 0.72
C MET A 218 0.03 -10.61 1.28
N ILE A 219 -0.97 -10.01 1.95
CA ILE A 219 -0.81 -8.71 2.64
C ILE A 219 0.27 -8.82 3.73
N ARG A 220 0.27 -9.90 4.54
CA ARG A 220 1.31 -10.13 5.56
C ARG A 220 2.69 -10.33 4.93
N SER A 221 2.78 -11.11 3.86
CA SER A 221 4.04 -11.32 3.14
C SER A 221 4.58 -10.04 2.52
N LEU A 222 3.71 -9.20 1.98
CA LEU A 222 4.05 -7.89 1.46
C LEU A 222 4.63 -6.99 2.56
N ALA A 223 3.96 -6.91 3.71
CA ALA A 223 4.43 -6.11 4.86
C ALA A 223 5.80 -6.60 5.36
N GLN A 224 5.97 -7.93 5.50
CA GLN A 224 7.23 -8.54 5.90
C GLN A 224 8.34 -8.23 4.90
N TRP A 225 8.08 -8.33 3.60
CA TRP A 225 9.05 -8.01 2.56
C TRP A 225 9.44 -6.52 2.58
N ILE A 226 8.47 -5.61 2.74
CA ILE A 226 8.72 -4.16 2.85
C ILE A 226 9.73 -3.87 3.98
N HIS A 227 9.58 -4.51 5.13
CA HIS A 227 10.54 -4.40 6.22
C HIS A 227 11.93 -4.95 5.85
N MET A 228 11.98 -6.12 5.20
CA MET A 228 13.24 -6.76 4.83
C MET A 228 14.07 -5.91 3.87
N ILE A 229 13.42 -5.15 3.01
CA ILE A 229 14.11 -4.27 2.05
C ILE A 229 14.45 -2.88 2.62
N GLY A 230 14.17 -2.65 3.91
CA GLY A 230 14.69 -1.51 4.66
C GLY A 230 13.70 -0.35 4.89
N TYR A 231 12.42 -0.54 4.61
CA TYR A 231 11.39 0.45 4.98
C TYR A 231 10.89 0.25 6.41
N SER A 232 10.36 1.32 7.00
CA SER A 232 9.83 1.30 8.37
C SER A 232 8.52 0.52 8.52
N GLY A 233 7.78 0.31 7.42
CA GLY A 233 6.52 -0.42 7.40
C GLY A 233 5.60 0.01 6.26
N LEU A 234 4.32 -0.32 6.39
CA LEU A 234 3.29 -0.12 5.37
C LEU A 234 2.09 0.65 5.95
N ILE A 235 1.73 1.76 5.32
CA ILE A 235 0.52 2.51 5.64
C ILE A 235 -0.52 2.28 4.54
N LEU A 236 -1.69 1.79 4.92
CA LEU A 236 -2.81 1.52 4.03
C LEU A 236 -3.91 2.55 4.25
N LEU A 237 -4.18 3.36 3.24
CA LEU A 237 -5.14 4.44 3.27
C LEU A 237 -6.34 4.07 2.38
N PHE A 238 -7.44 3.69 3.00
CA PHE A 238 -8.69 3.38 2.31
C PHE A 238 -9.62 4.58 2.34
N ASP A 239 -9.91 5.12 1.17
CA ASP A 239 -10.85 6.22 0.98
C ASP A 239 -12.14 5.74 0.30
N GLU A 240 -13.20 6.55 0.40
CA GLU A 240 -14.52 6.26 -0.16
C GLU A 240 -15.10 4.89 0.27
N ALA A 241 -14.89 4.54 1.53
CA ALA A 241 -15.25 3.21 2.04
C ALA A 241 -16.77 2.94 1.97
N GLU A 242 -17.61 3.97 1.96
CA GLU A 242 -19.03 3.85 1.69
C GLU A 242 -19.34 3.27 0.31
N ARG A 243 -18.49 3.56 -0.69
CA ARG A 243 -18.64 2.96 -2.03
C ARG A 243 -18.21 1.50 -2.02
N GLY A 244 -17.14 1.17 -1.32
CA GLY A 244 -16.69 -0.22 -1.15
C GLY A 244 -17.68 -1.10 -0.39
N MET A 245 -18.53 -0.46 0.46
CA MET A 245 -19.62 -1.10 1.20
C MET A 245 -20.97 -0.99 0.50
N SER A 246 -21.07 -0.24 -0.60
CA SER A 246 -22.29 -0.12 -1.44
C SER A 246 -22.53 -1.40 -2.25
N ILE A 247 -22.74 -2.49 -1.54
CA ILE A 247 -22.95 -3.82 -2.07
C ILE A 247 -24.45 -4.13 -2.01
N SER A 248 -25.06 -4.51 -3.13
CA SER A 248 -26.50 -4.76 -3.21
C SER A 248 -26.95 -6.03 -2.47
N SER A 249 -26.05 -7.00 -2.31
CA SER A 249 -26.33 -8.27 -1.64
C SER A 249 -26.05 -8.17 -0.14
N SER A 250 -27.03 -8.50 0.70
CA SER A 250 -26.86 -8.60 2.16
C SER A 250 -25.79 -9.61 2.57
N ARG A 251 -25.60 -10.67 1.79
CA ARG A 251 -24.54 -11.67 2.00
C ARG A 251 -23.15 -11.07 1.80
N ASP A 252 -22.99 -10.26 0.77
CA ASP A 252 -21.68 -9.67 0.44
C ASP A 252 -21.36 -8.49 1.37
N LYS A 253 -22.39 -7.73 1.81
CA LYS A 253 -22.24 -6.75 2.92
C LYS A 253 -21.70 -7.41 4.18
N ARG A 254 -22.28 -8.55 4.58
CA ARG A 254 -21.79 -9.30 5.75
C ARG A 254 -20.33 -9.74 5.56
N ARG A 255 -19.95 -10.22 4.36
CA ARG A 255 -18.56 -10.55 4.08
C ARG A 255 -17.63 -9.34 4.18
N ALA A 256 -18.05 -8.18 3.69
CA ALA A 256 -17.23 -6.97 3.79
C ALA A 256 -17.00 -6.60 5.27
N LEU A 257 -18.03 -6.70 6.11
CA LEU A 257 -17.91 -6.48 7.56
C LEU A 257 -17.04 -7.56 8.24
N ASP A 258 -17.17 -8.82 7.86
CA ASP A 258 -16.33 -9.91 8.36
C ASP A 258 -14.86 -9.68 7.98
N ASN A 259 -14.58 -9.24 6.76
CA ASN A 259 -13.24 -8.88 6.30
C ASN A 259 -12.66 -7.70 7.10
N LEU A 260 -13.47 -6.67 7.35
CA LEU A 260 -13.08 -5.52 8.16
C LEU A 260 -12.76 -5.95 9.61
N ARG A 261 -13.64 -6.75 10.21
CA ARG A 261 -13.40 -7.33 11.53
C ARG A 261 -12.11 -8.13 11.57
N GLN A 262 -11.87 -8.98 10.57
CA GLN A 262 -10.66 -9.76 10.48
C GLN A 262 -9.40 -8.87 10.40
N ILE A 263 -9.40 -7.78 9.63
CA ILE A 263 -8.30 -6.80 9.59
C ILE A 263 -8.05 -6.22 10.99
N ILE A 264 -9.10 -5.81 11.68
CA ILE A 264 -9.01 -5.24 13.03
C ILE A 264 -8.42 -6.27 14.02
N ASP A 265 -8.89 -7.51 13.97
CA ASP A 265 -8.39 -8.61 14.81
C ASP A 265 -6.93 -8.96 14.49
N GLU A 266 -6.54 -8.97 13.23
CA GLU A 266 -5.14 -9.17 12.80
C GLU A 266 -4.23 -8.04 13.31
N CYS A 267 -4.71 -6.79 13.30
CA CYS A 267 -3.99 -5.67 13.91
C CYS A 267 -3.88 -5.84 15.45
N GLY A 268 -4.97 -6.16 16.12
CA GLY A 268 -5.00 -6.36 17.58
C GLY A 268 -4.09 -7.50 18.04
N ASN A 269 -3.94 -8.54 17.21
CA ASN A 269 -3.07 -9.69 17.49
C ASN A 269 -1.64 -9.51 16.96
N SER A 270 -1.28 -8.33 16.46
CA SER A 270 0.05 -8.01 15.90
C SER A 270 0.53 -8.97 14.80
N ARG A 271 -0.40 -9.48 13.99
CA ARG A 271 -0.08 -10.39 12.87
C ARG A 271 0.32 -9.66 11.58
N LEU A 272 0.19 -8.34 11.57
CA LEU A 272 0.53 -7.45 10.46
C LEU A 272 1.68 -6.52 10.86
N PRO A 273 2.93 -6.99 10.96
CA PRO A 273 4.03 -6.25 11.56
C PRO A 273 4.28 -4.92 10.83
N GLY A 274 4.26 -3.81 11.60
CA GLY A 274 4.51 -2.47 11.07
C GLY A 274 3.47 -1.97 10.06
N VAL A 275 2.22 -2.47 10.13
CA VAL A 275 1.15 -2.03 9.25
C VAL A 275 0.16 -1.15 10.00
N MET A 276 -0.22 -0.04 9.40
CA MET A 276 -1.30 0.81 9.90
C MET A 276 -2.35 1.03 8.82
N PHE A 277 -3.60 0.85 9.20
CA PHE A 277 -4.76 1.08 8.35
C PHE A 277 -5.46 2.36 8.74
N PHE A 278 -5.81 3.16 7.75
CA PHE A 278 -6.79 4.24 7.86
C PHE A 278 -7.97 3.93 6.96
N TYR A 279 -9.15 3.93 7.52
CA TYR A 279 -10.40 3.60 6.83
C TYR A 279 -11.35 4.78 6.91
N ALA A 280 -11.53 5.52 5.82
CA ALA A 280 -12.31 6.75 5.78
C ALA A 280 -13.74 6.48 5.39
N ILE A 281 -14.68 6.86 6.27
CA ILE A 281 -16.13 6.72 6.10
C ILE A 281 -16.84 8.06 6.32
N PRO A 282 -18.01 8.28 5.69
CA PRO A 282 -18.78 9.51 5.90
C PRO A 282 -19.40 9.56 7.30
N ASP A 283 -19.85 8.42 7.81
CA ASP A 283 -20.61 8.28 9.04
C ASP A 283 -20.37 6.91 9.68
N GLU A 284 -20.33 6.85 11.00
CA GLU A 284 -20.16 5.61 11.77
C GLU A 284 -21.31 4.62 11.60
N ASN A 285 -22.51 5.10 11.28
CA ASN A 285 -23.68 4.26 11.04
C ASN A 285 -23.47 3.24 9.91
N LEU A 286 -22.57 3.55 8.96
CA LEU A 286 -22.19 2.61 7.90
C LEU A 286 -21.68 1.27 8.45
N LEU A 287 -21.07 1.26 9.62
CA LEU A 287 -20.53 0.07 10.28
C LEU A 287 -21.53 -0.60 11.24
N LEU A 288 -22.63 0.11 11.58
CA LEU A 288 -23.64 -0.37 12.53
C LEU A 288 -24.83 -1.05 11.82
N GLU A 289 -25.03 -0.80 10.54
CA GLU A 289 -26.15 -1.33 9.74
C GLU A 289 -25.85 -2.75 9.14
N GLY A 290 -25.07 -3.55 9.83
CA GLY A 290 -24.68 -4.90 9.40
C GLY A 290 -25.39 -6.03 10.13
#